data_ab0262d84df0ea7a6b2d9417938bfa68
#
_entry.id   ab0262d84df0ea7a6b2d9417938bfa68
#
_cell.length_a   1.000
_cell.length_b   1.000
_cell.length_c   1.000
_cell.angle_alpha   90.00
_cell.angle_beta   90.00
_cell.angle_gamma   90.00
#
_symmetry.space_group_name_H-M   'P 1'
#
loop_
_entity.id
_entity.type
_entity.pdbx_description
1 polymer ?
#
loop_
_entity_poly.entity_id
_entity_poly.type
_entity_poly.pdbx_seq_one_letter_code
_entity_poly.pdbx_strand_id
1 'polypeptide(L)'
;MKLPHSYYNPLSLVGTIISGLALLLIILSILLSFMFDEGSSYLGLFSFILLPAIMVVGLILIPIGMMRAVRKAKKTNEPVSTKWMVIDFNNPRYRNAASVFVIGTVIFLLLTAVGSYEAYHYTESVEFCGLVCHRVMKPEYITYMNSSHARVACVECHVGQGANWYVKSKLSGLYQVYAVLADNYPRPIPTPVRNLRPAKETCEECHWPEKFYTPRMQFERHYLSDSLNTQWDIQLLIKTNSQHSATNLAEGIHWHINPDVRIEYIAEDESREVLPWVRSINLATGDTIVYEDSWVPLDSAVIANSTPRVMDCMDCHNRPSHNYMLPQQFVDAGMASGTIPLLPEIKRISMEILKDPYPTSDSAFVVIKSQLQSFYAANYPEVSPEELDKAVEGISDGYLRNIFPEMQASWDVYSDHIGHIEYNGCFRCHNDTHLSINSEKITRDCDACHSILMQGTPDNVQYSTGKESLPFKHPVDIDEVWKESLCTDCHRYLYL
;
A
#
# COMPACT_ATOMS: atom_id res chain seq x y z
N MET A 1 42.39 -13.41 36.55
CA MET A 1 42.16 -14.64 35.71
C MET A 1 43.15 -14.64 34.56
N LYS A 2 44.01 -15.66 34.40
CA LYS A 2 44.80 -15.78 33.16
C LYS A 2 43.99 -16.61 32.19
N LEU A 3 43.65 -16.02 31.04
CA LEU A 3 43.03 -16.71 29.90
C LEU A 3 44.02 -17.73 29.29
N PRO A 4 43.56 -18.75 28.52
CA PRO A 4 44.41 -19.68 27.86
C PRO A 4 45.49 -18.98 26.99
N HIS A 5 46.70 -19.48 26.93
CA HIS A 5 47.76 -18.91 26.10
C HIS A 5 47.37 -18.70 24.64
N SER A 6 46.50 -19.58 24.11
CA SER A 6 45.93 -19.46 22.76
C SER A 6 45.04 -18.20 22.54
N TYR A 7 44.53 -17.60 23.58
CA TYR A 7 43.73 -16.39 23.52
C TYR A 7 44.60 -15.13 23.24
N TYR A 8 45.82 -15.10 23.77
CA TYR A 8 46.74 -13.99 23.64
C TYR A 8 47.38 -13.95 22.26
N ASN A 9 46.54 -13.72 21.24
CA ASN A 9 46.96 -13.50 19.88
C ASN A 9 46.24 -12.25 19.32
N PRO A 10 46.80 -11.55 18.33
CA PRO A 10 46.24 -10.29 17.85
C PRO A 10 44.79 -10.41 17.37
N LEU A 11 44.45 -11.54 16.72
CA LEU A 11 43.10 -11.74 16.16
C LEU A 11 42.04 -11.90 17.24
N SER A 12 42.31 -12.70 18.30
CA SER A 12 41.41 -12.84 19.43
C SER A 12 41.24 -11.55 20.25
N LEU A 13 42.33 -10.77 20.40
CA LEU A 13 42.28 -9.49 21.08
C LEU A 13 41.45 -8.47 20.30
N VAL A 14 41.62 -8.38 18.99
CA VAL A 14 40.82 -7.52 18.12
C VAL A 14 39.34 -7.94 18.20
N GLY A 15 39.04 -9.25 18.12
CA GLY A 15 37.66 -9.74 18.27
C GLY A 15 37.03 -9.34 19.60
N THR A 16 37.80 -9.41 20.69
CA THR A 16 37.32 -9.01 22.04
C THR A 16 37.04 -7.52 22.13
N ILE A 17 37.93 -6.69 21.56
CA ILE A 17 37.73 -5.22 21.54
C ILE A 17 36.48 -4.85 20.72
N ILE A 18 36.33 -5.43 19.51
CA ILE A 18 35.15 -5.20 18.67
C ILE A 18 33.87 -5.58 19.38
N SER A 19 33.81 -6.79 19.95
CA SER A 19 32.61 -7.27 20.66
C SER A 19 32.30 -6.44 21.90
N GLY A 20 33.31 -6.08 22.67
CA GLY A 20 33.15 -5.25 23.87
C GLY A 20 32.66 -3.86 23.56
N LEU A 21 33.21 -3.23 22.53
CA LEU A 21 32.78 -1.90 22.10
C LEU A 21 31.35 -1.91 21.53
N ALA A 22 31.02 -2.91 20.71
CA ALA A 22 29.67 -3.06 20.17
C ALA A 22 28.64 -3.27 21.29
N LEU A 23 28.95 -4.12 22.29
CA LEU A 23 28.07 -4.32 23.44
C LEU A 23 27.89 -3.03 24.24
N LEU A 24 28.94 -2.29 24.50
CA LEU A 24 28.86 -0.99 25.20
C LEU A 24 27.95 0.00 24.44
N LEU A 25 28.10 0.08 23.12
CA LEU A 25 27.26 0.95 22.29
C LEU A 25 25.82 0.50 22.26
N ILE A 26 25.53 -0.79 22.24
CA ILE A 26 24.15 -1.33 22.34
C ILE A 26 23.52 -0.90 23.67
N ILE A 27 24.23 -1.11 24.79
CA ILE A 27 23.71 -0.72 26.11
C ILE A 27 23.47 0.81 26.17
N LEU A 28 24.41 1.59 25.67
CA LEU A 28 24.28 3.05 25.65
C LEU A 28 23.09 3.51 24.79
N SER A 29 22.90 2.93 23.60
CA SER A 29 21.78 3.31 22.73
C SER A 29 20.42 2.88 23.29
N ILE A 30 20.33 1.74 23.98
CA ILE A 30 19.12 1.35 24.71
C ILE A 30 18.82 2.34 25.84
N LEU A 31 19.82 2.71 26.64
CA LEU A 31 19.66 3.70 27.70
C LEU A 31 19.23 5.08 27.18
N LEU A 32 19.80 5.51 26.05
CA LEU A 32 19.39 6.76 25.39
C LEU A 32 17.95 6.69 24.88
N SER A 33 17.51 5.57 24.33
CA SER A 33 16.12 5.37 23.89
C SER A 33 15.10 5.45 25.04
N PHE A 34 15.49 5.06 26.26
CA PHE A 34 14.64 5.22 27.45
C PHE A 34 14.61 6.67 28.00
N MET A 35 15.65 7.45 27.73
CA MET A 35 15.75 8.81 28.22
C MET A 35 15.17 9.88 27.31
N PHE A 36 15.09 9.59 26.02
CA PHE A 36 14.59 10.51 24.99
C PHE A 36 13.48 9.82 24.21
N ASP A 37 12.25 10.28 24.44
CA ASP A 37 11.01 9.74 23.81
C ASP A 37 10.95 9.97 22.30
N GLU A 38 11.82 10.80 21.74
CA GLU A 38 11.98 11.07 20.29
C GLU A 38 13.23 10.35 19.73
N GLY A 39 13.22 9.02 19.75
CA GLY A 39 14.27 8.22 19.12
C GLY A 39 14.19 8.33 17.59
N SER A 40 15.23 8.86 16.94
CA SER A 40 15.36 8.80 15.48
C SER A 40 15.21 7.37 15.01
N SER A 41 14.35 7.13 14.01
CA SER A 41 14.11 5.80 13.38
C SER A 41 15.41 5.09 12.94
N TYR A 42 16.45 5.86 12.62
CA TYR A 42 17.79 5.34 12.28
C TYR A 42 18.56 4.80 13.49
N LEU A 43 18.30 5.32 14.70
CA LEU A 43 18.94 4.84 15.91
C LEU A 43 18.55 3.38 16.21
N GLY A 44 17.28 3.01 15.96
CA GLY A 44 16.79 1.64 16.07
C GLY A 44 17.51 0.69 15.12
N LEU A 45 17.64 1.04 13.84
CA LEU A 45 18.36 0.24 12.85
C LEU A 45 19.82 0.02 13.24
N PHE A 46 20.48 1.07 13.70
CA PHE A 46 21.87 1.01 14.16
C PHE A 46 22.03 0.11 15.39
N SER A 47 21.16 0.26 16.38
CA SER A 47 21.24 -0.43 17.68
C SER A 47 20.84 -1.90 17.62
N PHE A 48 19.82 -2.24 16.83
CA PHE A 48 19.25 -3.59 16.82
C PHE A 48 19.69 -4.48 15.65
N ILE A 49 20.30 -3.91 14.62
CA ILE A 49 20.77 -4.68 13.46
C ILE A 49 22.29 -4.55 13.28
N LEU A 50 22.80 -3.34 13.15
CA LEU A 50 24.21 -3.13 12.79
C LEU A 50 25.17 -3.49 13.93
N LEU A 51 24.92 -2.98 15.13
CA LEU A 51 25.80 -3.23 16.29
C LEU A 51 25.81 -4.71 16.71
N PRO A 52 24.67 -5.44 16.79
CA PRO A 52 24.68 -6.89 17.04
C PRO A 52 25.44 -7.67 15.98
N ALA A 53 25.31 -7.31 14.69
CA ALA A 53 26.07 -7.97 13.63
C ALA A 53 27.58 -7.78 13.80
N ILE A 54 28.03 -6.56 14.12
CA ILE A 54 29.44 -6.26 14.42
C ILE A 54 29.92 -7.05 15.66
N MET A 55 29.07 -7.15 16.71
CA MET A 55 29.38 -7.91 17.90
C MET A 55 29.59 -9.41 17.59
N VAL A 56 28.69 -10.01 16.78
CA VAL A 56 28.79 -11.41 16.35
C VAL A 56 30.08 -11.65 15.56
N VAL A 57 30.44 -10.76 14.65
CA VAL A 57 31.73 -10.86 13.92
C VAL A 57 32.91 -10.85 14.88
N GLY A 58 32.92 -9.94 15.85
CA GLY A 58 33.95 -9.91 16.89
C GLY A 58 34.03 -11.20 17.70
N LEU A 59 32.87 -11.75 18.12
CA LEU A 59 32.78 -13.02 18.86
C LEU A 59 33.30 -14.21 18.04
N ILE A 60 33.09 -14.26 16.74
CA ILE A 60 33.58 -15.29 15.83
C ILE A 60 35.10 -15.17 15.64
N LEU A 61 35.66 -13.98 15.62
CA LEU A 61 37.10 -13.76 15.49
C LEU A 61 37.91 -14.34 16.67
N ILE A 62 37.33 -14.39 17.88
CA ILE A 62 37.99 -14.94 19.08
C ILE A 62 38.36 -16.43 18.88
N PRO A 63 37.44 -17.36 18.65
CA PRO A 63 37.77 -18.75 18.47
C PRO A 63 38.61 -19.01 17.20
N ILE A 64 38.43 -18.26 16.14
CA ILE A 64 39.26 -18.36 14.95
C ILE A 64 40.72 -18.03 15.28
N GLY A 65 40.96 -16.92 16.02
CA GLY A 65 42.27 -16.54 16.49
C GLY A 65 42.92 -17.61 17.38
N MET A 66 42.14 -18.16 18.32
CA MET A 66 42.61 -19.25 19.18
C MET A 66 42.97 -20.52 18.38
N MET A 67 42.14 -20.92 17.43
CA MET A 67 42.42 -22.06 16.55
C MET A 67 43.68 -21.87 15.71
N ARG A 68 43.86 -20.64 15.16
CA ARG A 68 45.07 -20.30 14.39
C ARG A 68 46.31 -20.35 15.29
N ALA A 69 46.24 -19.83 16.51
CA ALA A 69 47.36 -19.85 17.45
C ALA A 69 47.75 -21.31 17.84
N VAL A 70 46.75 -22.19 18.11
CA VAL A 70 46.98 -23.60 18.36
C VAL A 70 47.60 -24.31 17.16
N ARG A 71 47.10 -24.06 15.93
CA ARG A 71 47.68 -24.67 14.72
C ARG A 71 49.10 -24.20 14.47
N LYS A 72 49.43 -22.94 14.76
CA LYS A 72 50.79 -22.38 14.63
C LYS A 72 51.74 -23.05 15.65
N ALA A 73 51.33 -23.13 16.93
CA ALA A 73 52.12 -23.78 17.98
C ALA A 73 52.38 -25.26 17.68
N LYS A 74 51.43 -25.98 17.10
CA LYS A 74 51.63 -27.38 16.65
C LYS A 74 52.64 -27.48 15.52
N LYS A 75 52.77 -26.49 14.64
CA LYS A 75 53.76 -26.49 13.56
C LYS A 75 55.18 -26.13 14.03
N THR A 76 55.32 -25.38 15.12
CA THR A 76 56.60 -24.93 15.68
C THR A 76 57.16 -25.82 16.77
N ASN A 77 56.53 -26.97 17.06
CA ASN A 77 56.88 -27.92 18.16
C ASN A 77 56.94 -27.25 19.54
N GLU A 78 56.25 -26.14 19.76
CA GLU A 78 56.12 -25.58 21.09
C GLU A 78 55.14 -26.40 21.95
N PRO A 79 55.43 -26.58 23.24
CA PRO A 79 54.60 -27.40 24.11
C PRO A 79 53.20 -26.75 24.33
N VAL A 80 52.23 -27.14 23.51
CA VAL A 80 50.81 -26.80 23.76
C VAL A 80 50.29 -27.76 24.85
N SER A 81 49.92 -27.24 26.01
CA SER A 81 49.24 -28.03 27.01
C SER A 81 47.95 -28.64 26.43
N THR A 82 48.00 -29.93 26.11
CA THR A 82 46.83 -30.67 25.58
C THR A 82 45.92 -31.19 26.70
N LYS A 83 46.20 -30.84 27.95
CA LYS A 83 45.36 -31.21 29.09
C LYS A 83 44.06 -30.40 29.02
N TRP A 84 42.94 -31.08 29.05
CA TRP A 84 41.63 -30.47 29.21
C TRP A 84 41.62 -29.65 30.50
N MET A 85 40.96 -28.49 30.46
CA MET A 85 40.80 -27.64 31.64
C MET A 85 39.94 -28.36 32.67
N VAL A 86 40.52 -28.67 33.82
CA VAL A 86 39.79 -29.21 34.96
C VAL A 86 39.20 -28.03 35.71
N ILE A 87 37.90 -27.95 35.76
CA ILE A 87 37.17 -26.94 36.52
C ILE A 87 36.87 -27.52 37.91
N ASP A 88 37.71 -27.18 38.88
CA ASP A 88 37.52 -27.57 40.26
C ASP A 88 36.69 -26.51 41.00
N PHE A 89 35.41 -26.81 41.24
CA PHE A 89 34.50 -25.90 41.95
C PHE A 89 34.84 -25.73 43.46
N ASN A 90 35.70 -26.55 44.03
CA ASN A 90 36.21 -26.36 45.39
C ASN A 90 37.22 -25.20 45.43
N ASN A 91 37.85 -24.90 44.29
CA ASN A 91 38.72 -23.74 44.18
C ASN A 91 37.87 -22.46 44.00
N PRO A 92 37.96 -21.46 44.91
CA PRO A 92 37.17 -20.25 44.85
C PRO A 92 37.33 -19.45 43.54
N ARG A 93 38.48 -19.55 42.86
CA ARG A 93 38.76 -18.87 41.60
C ARG A 93 37.91 -19.46 40.46
N TYR A 94 37.83 -20.78 40.35
CA TYR A 94 37.00 -21.43 39.32
C TYR A 94 35.52 -21.27 39.59
N ARG A 95 35.10 -21.37 40.90
CA ARG A 95 33.73 -21.15 41.31
C ARG A 95 33.26 -19.74 40.99
N ASN A 96 34.03 -18.72 41.32
CA ASN A 96 33.68 -17.34 41.00
C ASN A 96 33.66 -17.07 39.50
N ALA A 97 34.61 -17.66 38.74
CA ALA A 97 34.64 -17.56 37.32
C ALA A 97 33.41 -18.21 36.65
N ALA A 98 33.04 -19.41 37.12
CA ALA A 98 31.83 -20.11 36.66
C ALA A 98 30.56 -19.33 37.02
N SER A 99 30.48 -18.80 38.24
CA SER A 99 29.36 -17.96 38.66
C SER A 99 29.22 -16.69 37.80
N VAL A 100 30.31 -15.97 37.54
CA VAL A 100 30.30 -14.80 36.64
C VAL A 100 29.92 -15.19 35.22
N PHE A 101 30.43 -16.34 34.74
CA PHE A 101 30.05 -16.83 33.41
C PHE A 101 28.56 -17.18 33.32
N VAL A 102 28.02 -17.91 34.28
CA VAL A 102 26.60 -18.32 34.32
C VAL A 102 25.70 -17.09 34.44
N ILE A 103 25.98 -16.19 35.38
CA ILE A 103 25.20 -14.97 35.57
C ILE A 103 25.29 -14.09 34.31
N GLY A 104 26.49 -13.90 33.75
CA GLY A 104 26.68 -13.16 32.52
C GLY A 104 25.96 -13.76 31.33
N THR A 105 25.95 -15.09 31.21
CA THR A 105 25.21 -15.79 30.14
C THR A 105 23.70 -15.62 30.32
N VAL A 106 23.18 -15.76 31.55
CA VAL A 106 21.75 -15.52 31.80
C VAL A 106 21.34 -14.08 31.47
N ILE A 107 22.11 -13.09 31.92
CA ILE A 107 21.85 -11.70 31.61
C ILE A 107 21.93 -11.48 30.08
N PHE A 108 22.93 -12.03 29.41
CA PHE A 108 23.06 -11.93 27.94
C PHE A 108 21.85 -12.55 27.22
N LEU A 109 21.42 -13.75 27.62
CA LEU A 109 20.25 -14.40 27.02
C LEU A 109 18.97 -13.59 27.26
N LEU A 110 18.77 -13.02 28.45
CA LEU A 110 17.62 -12.16 28.73
C LEU A 110 17.65 -10.89 27.89
N LEU A 111 18.81 -10.21 27.81
CA LEU A 111 18.95 -9.02 26.96
C LEU A 111 18.76 -9.33 25.48
N THR A 112 19.26 -10.48 25.02
CA THR A 112 19.07 -10.94 23.64
C THR A 112 17.59 -11.24 23.36
N ALA A 113 16.91 -11.92 24.30
CA ALA A 113 15.49 -12.22 24.15
C ALA A 113 14.63 -10.95 24.08
N VAL A 114 14.83 -10.02 25.00
CA VAL A 114 14.12 -8.73 25.01
C VAL A 114 14.48 -7.92 23.76
N GLY A 115 15.76 -7.78 23.43
CA GLY A 115 16.20 -7.05 22.25
C GLY A 115 15.71 -7.65 20.94
N SER A 116 15.64 -8.97 20.84
CA SER A 116 15.07 -9.63 19.64
C SER A 116 13.57 -9.42 19.54
N TYR A 117 12.87 -9.44 20.66
CA TYR A 117 11.43 -9.19 20.72
C TYR A 117 11.10 -7.75 20.28
N GLU A 118 11.79 -6.76 20.85
CA GLU A 118 11.61 -5.35 20.47
C GLU A 118 12.01 -5.08 19.02
N ALA A 119 13.11 -5.67 18.54
CA ALA A 119 13.54 -5.55 17.15
C ALA A 119 12.50 -6.15 16.19
N TYR A 120 11.90 -7.28 16.56
CA TYR A 120 10.83 -7.90 15.79
C TYR A 120 9.64 -6.93 15.70
N HIS A 121 9.10 -6.45 16.82
CA HIS A 121 7.97 -5.54 16.84
C HIS A 121 8.26 -4.24 16.09
N TYR A 122 9.44 -3.66 16.28
CA TYR A 122 9.84 -2.45 15.58
C TYR A 122 9.90 -2.66 14.06
N THR A 123 10.50 -3.76 13.57
CA THR A 123 10.59 -4.04 12.12
C THR A 123 9.26 -4.42 11.48
N GLU A 124 8.21 -4.60 12.25
CA GLU A 124 6.84 -4.87 11.80
C GLU A 124 5.90 -3.67 12.00
N SER A 125 6.42 -2.59 12.60
CA SER A 125 5.62 -1.38 12.83
C SER A 125 5.37 -0.58 11.55
N VAL A 126 4.30 0.21 11.57
CA VAL A 126 3.96 1.16 10.49
C VAL A 126 5.04 2.22 10.36
N GLU A 127 5.61 2.67 11.48
CA GLU A 127 6.69 3.65 11.54
C GLU A 127 7.94 3.14 10.84
N PHE A 128 8.32 1.88 11.07
CA PHE A 128 9.47 1.28 10.38
C PHE A 128 9.24 1.23 8.87
N CYS A 129 8.10 0.72 8.43
CA CYS A 129 7.80 0.55 7.01
C CYS A 129 7.65 1.90 6.29
N GLY A 130 6.96 2.86 6.90
CA GLY A 130 6.60 4.14 6.28
C GLY A 130 7.63 5.25 6.45
N LEU A 131 8.34 5.30 7.61
CA LEU A 131 9.17 6.45 7.97
C LEU A 131 10.68 6.19 7.85
N VAL A 132 11.16 4.95 7.98
CA VAL A 132 12.59 4.67 7.80
C VAL A 132 13.01 4.89 6.35
N CYS A 133 12.19 4.45 5.40
CA CYS A 133 12.37 4.69 3.97
C CYS A 133 11.51 5.85 3.45
N HIS A 134 11.36 6.91 4.23
CA HIS A 134 10.41 8.00 4.05
C HIS A 134 10.39 8.60 2.63
N ARG A 135 11.52 8.66 1.90
CA ARG A 135 11.55 9.21 0.53
C ARG A 135 10.81 8.32 -0.46
N VAL A 136 11.05 7.01 -0.40
CA VAL A 136 10.46 6.03 -1.32
C VAL A 136 9.02 5.69 -0.92
N MET A 137 8.79 5.56 0.39
CA MET A 137 7.50 5.14 0.94
C MET A 137 6.53 6.29 1.20
N LYS A 138 6.92 7.55 0.95
CA LYS A 138 6.06 8.72 1.18
C LYS A 138 4.69 8.60 0.51
N PRO A 139 4.58 8.23 -0.78
CA PRO A 139 3.27 8.09 -1.42
C PRO A 139 2.40 7.03 -0.73
N GLU A 140 2.96 5.83 -0.54
CA GLU A 140 2.26 4.69 0.04
C GLU A 140 1.87 4.93 1.50
N TYR A 141 2.74 5.56 2.29
CA TYR A 141 2.46 5.89 3.68
C TYR A 141 1.38 6.95 3.83
N ILE A 142 1.43 8.04 3.04
CA ILE A 142 0.44 9.12 3.11
C ILE A 142 -0.93 8.62 2.65
N THR A 143 -1.00 7.90 1.54
CA THR A 143 -2.29 7.34 1.06
C THR A 143 -2.86 6.32 2.03
N TYR A 144 -2.01 5.44 2.61
CA TYR A 144 -2.42 4.51 3.67
C TYR A 144 -3.01 5.24 4.88
N MET A 145 -2.35 6.28 5.39
CA MET A 145 -2.84 7.05 6.55
C MET A 145 -4.18 7.74 6.30
N ASN A 146 -4.54 7.98 5.04
CA ASN A 146 -5.83 8.54 4.63
C ASN A 146 -6.85 7.47 4.18
N SER A 147 -6.50 6.18 4.26
CA SER A 147 -7.36 5.07 3.84
C SER A 147 -8.25 4.53 4.98
N SER A 148 -9.25 3.74 4.61
CA SER A 148 -10.06 2.99 5.57
C SER A 148 -9.26 1.94 6.36
N HIS A 149 -8.07 1.55 5.88
CA HIS A 149 -7.19 0.57 6.49
C HIS A 149 -6.04 1.20 7.31
N ALA A 150 -6.07 2.50 7.61
CA ALA A 150 -5.02 3.21 8.37
C ALA A 150 -4.72 2.65 9.79
N ARG A 151 -5.55 1.71 10.28
CA ARG A 151 -5.37 1.02 11.56
C ARG A 151 -4.90 -0.43 11.40
N VAL A 152 -4.73 -0.91 10.18
CA VAL A 152 -4.26 -2.26 9.86
C VAL A 152 -2.77 -2.16 9.55
N ALA A 153 -1.92 -2.84 10.30
CA ALA A 153 -0.47 -2.75 10.11
C ALA A 153 -0.06 -3.20 8.69
N CYS A 154 0.96 -2.56 8.12
CA CYS A 154 1.46 -2.87 6.78
C CYS A 154 1.77 -4.36 6.61
N VAL A 155 2.30 -4.98 7.66
CA VAL A 155 2.70 -6.39 7.67
C VAL A 155 1.54 -7.36 7.52
N GLU A 156 0.33 -6.98 7.91
CA GLU A 156 -0.85 -7.85 7.77
C GLU A 156 -1.15 -8.17 6.30
N CYS A 157 -0.93 -7.20 5.41
CA CYS A 157 -1.11 -7.38 3.96
C CYS A 157 0.18 -7.80 3.25
N HIS A 158 1.34 -7.21 3.61
CA HIS A 158 2.59 -7.38 2.87
C HIS A 158 3.48 -8.53 3.36
N VAL A 159 3.34 -8.96 4.60
CA VAL A 159 4.09 -10.08 5.19
C VAL A 159 3.15 -11.25 5.50
N GLY A 160 2.09 -10.98 6.26
CA GLY A 160 1.10 -11.96 6.69
C GLY A 160 1.68 -13.07 7.59
N GLN A 161 0.87 -14.07 7.88
CA GLN A 161 1.24 -15.15 8.80
C GLN A 161 2.02 -16.27 8.09
N GLY A 162 2.94 -16.89 8.82
CA GLY A 162 3.70 -18.06 8.38
C GLY A 162 5.18 -17.79 8.10
N ALA A 163 6.03 -18.74 8.56
CA ALA A 163 7.49 -18.64 8.50
C ALA A 163 8.03 -18.46 7.07
N ASN A 164 7.42 -19.09 6.07
CA ASN A 164 7.85 -19.01 4.68
C ASN A 164 7.66 -17.58 4.11
N TRP A 165 6.50 -16.97 4.38
CA TRP A 165 6.21 -15.61 3.95
C TRP A 165 7.07 -14.59 4.69
N TYR A 166 7.28 -14.80 6.00
CA TYR A 166 8.17 -13.97 6.81
C TYR A 166 9.60 -13.94 6.23
N VAL A 167 10.19 -15.11 5.99
CA VAL A 167 11.55 -15.20 5.42
C VAL A 167 11.61 -14.53 4.03
N LYS A 168 10.61 -14.76 3.17
CA LYS A 168 10.52 -14.21 1.83
C LYS A 168 10.46 -12.67 1.88
N SER A 169 9.65 -12.11 2.77
CA SER A 169 9.50 -10.66 2.94
C SER A 169 10.78 -10.02 3.49
N LYS A 170 11.44 -10.64 4.47
CA LYS A 170 12.71 -10.12 5.03
C LYS A 170 13.85 -10.16 4.00
N LEU A 171 13.93 -11.19 3.17
CA LEU A 171 14.91 -11.25 2.07
C LEU A 171 14.61 -10.18 0.99
N SER A 172 13.35 -10.01 0.62
CA SER A 172 12.93 -8.92 -0.27
C SER A 172 13.24 -7.55 0.33
N GLY A 173 12.95 -7.37 1.62
CA GLY A 173 13.24 -6.13 2.35
C GLY A 173 14.74 -5.79 2.38
N LEU A 174 15.61 -6.78 2.48
CA LEU A 174 17.07 -6.57 2.42
C LEU A 174 17.49 -6.01 1.06
N TYR A 175 16.93 -6.53 -0.03
CA TYR A 175 17.15 -5.98 -1.36
C TYR A 175 16.64 -4.54 -1.48
N GLN A 176 15.45 -4.24 -0.90
CA GLN A 176 14.88 -2.90 -0.91
C GLN A 176 15.77 -1.90 -0.16
N VAL A 177 16.36 -2.29 0.99
CA VAL A 177 17.34 -1.47 1.70
C VAL A 177 18.55 -1.16 0.82
N TYR A 178 19.09 -2.18 0.12
CA TYR A 178 20.18 -1.97 -0.83
C TYR A 178 19.76 -1.01 -1.96
N ALA A 179 18.59 -1.20 -2.55
CA ALA A 179 18.10 -0.38 -3.65
C ALA A 179 17.94 1.10 -3.25
N VAL A 180 17.44 1.35 -2.02
CA VAL A 180 17.32 2.71 -1.46
C VAL A 180 18.70 3.35 -1.23
N LEU A 181 19.63 2.62 -0.62
CA LEU A 181 20.98 3.14 -0.34
C LEU A 181 21.79 3.41 -1.62
N ALA A 182 21.55 2.61 -2.67
CA ALA A 182 22.18 2.76 -3.97
C ALA A 182 21.43 3.71 -4.93
N ASP A 183 20.29 4.29 -4.49
CA ASP A 183 19.36 5.07 -5.32
C ASP A 183 18.98 4.34 -6.63
N ASN A 184 18.82 3.03 -6.55
CA ASN A 184 18.53 2.14 -7.68
C ASN A 184 17.16 1.47 -7.52
N TYR A 185 16.11 2.29 -7.47
CA TYR A 185 14.74 1.83 -7.47
C TYR A 185 13.94 2.57 -8.55
N PRO A 186 12.92 1.92 -9.16
CA PRO A 186 12.13 2.55 -10.21
C PRO A 186 11.24 3.66 -9.63
N ARG A 187 10.96 4.67 -10.43
CA ARG A 187 10.02 5.75 -10.18
C ARG A 187 9.11 5.87 -11.39
N PRO A 188 7.83 5.51 -11.25
CA PRO A 188 7.13 5.02 -10.05
C PRO A 188 7.50 3.58 -9.68
N ILE A 189 7.11 3.16 -8.47
CA ILE A 189 7.22 1.75 -8.04
C ILE A 189 6.23 0.90 -8.85
N PRO A 190 6.68 -0.18 -9.53
CA PRO A 190 5.79 -0.98 -10.36
C PRO A 190 4.69 -1.67 -9.56
N THR A 191 3.50 -1.71 -10.13
CA THR A 191 2.36 -2.48 -9.62
C THR A 191 1.80 -3.39 -10.73
N PRO A 192 1.19 -4.52 -10.38
CA PRO A 192 0.96 -5.08 -9.03
C PRO A 192 2.24 -5.57 -8.35
N VAL A 193 2.26 -5.57 -7.01
CA VAL A 193 3.39 -6.10 -6.24
C VAL A 193 3.46 -7.62 -6.41
N ARG A 194 4.56 -8.10 -7.00
CA ARG A 194 4.70 -9.52 -7.43
C ARG A 194 4.68 -10.56 -6.29
N ASN A 195 4.96 -10.16 -5.06
CA ASN A 195 5.12 -11.05 -3.92
C ASN A 195 4.05 -10.87 -2.84
N LEU A 196 2.89 -10.28 -3.18
CA LEU A 196 1.75 -10.25 -2.25
C LEU A 196 1.18 -11.67 -2.06
N ARG A 197 0.68 -11.92 -0.84
CA ARG A 197 -0.09 -13.12 -0.55
C ARG A 197 -1.38 -13.14 -1.38
N PRO A 198 -1.94 -14.32 -1.66
CA PRO A 198 -3.26 -14.40 -2.27
C PRO A 198 -4.29 -13.59 -1.48
N ALA A 199 -5.17 -12.88 -2.18
CA ALA A 199 -6.20 -12.04 -1.55
C ALA A 199 -7.08 -12.83 -0.58
N LYS A 200 -7.39 -14.07 -0.92
CA LYS A 200 -8.15 -14.98 -0.07
C LYS A 200 -7.51 -15.19 1.30
N GLU A 201 -6.19 -15.36 1.35
CA GLU A 201 -5.46 -15.57 2.60
C GLU A 201 -5.24 -14.29 3.41
N THR A 202 -5.45 -13.11 2.83
CA THR A 202 -5.18 -11.82 3.46
C THR A 202 -6.47 -11.10 3.80
N CYS A 203 -7.33 -10.89 2.79
CA CYS A 203 -8.54 -10.09 2.93
C CYS A 203 -9.63 -10.84 3.72
N GLU A 204 -9.77 -12.15 3.49
CA GLU A 204 -10.81 -12.96 4.12
C GLU A 204 -10.58 -13.19 5.62
N GLU A 205 -9.40 -12.86 6.17
CA GLU A 205 -9.20 -12.85 7.63
C GLU A 205 -10.13 -11.85 8.35
N CYS A 206 -10.48 -10.74 7.66
CA CYS A 206 -11.37 -9.70 8.17
C CYS A 206 -12.65 -9.54 7.36
N HIS A 207 -12.60 -9.79 6.04
CA HIS A 207 -13.67 -9.61 5.08
C HIS A 207 -14.05 -10.95 4.44
N TRP A 208 -14.93 -11.72 5.04
CA TRP A 208 -15.34 -12.98 4.42
C TRP A 208 -16.63 -12.85 3.61
N PRO A 209 -16.72 -13.51 2.44
CA PRO A 209 -17.77 -13.32 1.44
C PRO A 209 -19.20 -13.49 1.95
N GLU A 210 -19.42 -14.38 2.93
CA GLU A 210 -20.73 -14.65 3.51
C GLU A 210 -21.34 -13.44 4.24
N LYS A 211 -20.54 -12.42 4.56
CA LYS A 211 -21.03 -11.17 5.16
C LYS A 211 -21.49 -10.12 4.16
N PHE A 212 -21.24 -10.28 2.88
CA PHE A 212 -21.69 -9.35 1.84
C PHE A 212 -23.13 -9.62 1.43
N TYR A 213 -24.09 -9.25 2.28
CA TYR A 213 -25.52 -9.48 2.03
C TYR A 213 -26.37 -8.20 2.12
N THR A 214 -25.80 -7.08 2.58
CA THR A 214 -26.55 -5.84 2.78
C THR A 214 -26.12 -4.80 1.74
N PRO A 215 -27.04 -4.28 0.90
CA PRO A 215 -26.72 -3.18 0.01
C PRO A 215 -26.17 -1.97 0.78
N ARG A 216 -25.27 -1.24 0.17
CA ARG A 216 -24.63 -0.08 0.77
C ARG A 216 -25.12 1.21 0.13
N MET A 217 -25.60 2.13 0.96
CA MET A 217 -25.87 3.49 0.50
C MET A 217 -24.55 4.26 0.35
N GLN A 218 -24.38 4.91 -0.79
CA GLN A 218 -23.28 5.79 -1.09
C GLN A 218 -23.83 7.15 -1.51
N PHE A 219 -23.30 8.21 -0.94
CA PHE A 219 -23.65 9.58 -1.26
C PHE A 219 -22.40 10.25 -1.81
N GLU A 220 -22.55 10.82 -3.03
CA GLU A 220 -21.50 11.55 -3.69
C GLU A 220 -21.96 13.00 -3.93
N ARG A 221 -21.07 13.94 -3.66
CA ARG A 221 -21.26 15.36 -3.92
C ARG A 221 -20.20 15.83 -4.87
N HIS A 222 -20.65 16.39 -5.97
CA HIS A 222 -19.81 16.97 -6.99
C HIS A 222 -20.08 18.47 -7.13
N TYR A 223 -19.11 19.20 -7.65
CA TYR A 223 -19.26 20.59 -8.01
C TYR A 223 -18.90 20.80 -9.48
N LEU A 224 -19.75 21.51 -10.20
CA LEU A 224 -19.49 21.84 -11.60
C LEU A 224 -18.42 22.94 -11.68
N SER A 225 -17.72 22.98 -12.83
CA SER A 225 -16.70 23.99 -13.12
C SER A 225 -17.32 25.29 -13.68
N ASP A 226 -18.47 25.69 -13.16
CA ASP A 226 -19.13 26.96 -13.49
C ASP A 226 -18.78 28.06 -12.47
N SER A 227 -19.25 29.30 -12.73
CA SER A 227 -18.95 30.42 -11.85
C SER A 227 -19.52 30.31 -10.43
N LEU A 228 -20.57 29.53 -10.26
CA LEU A 228 -21.26 29.32 -8.98
C LEU A 228 -20.79 28.06 -8.26
N ASN A 229 -19.96 27.26 -8.89
CA ASN A 229 -19.61 25.90 -8.42
C ASN A 229 -20.88 25.10 -8.13
N THR A 230 -21.79 25.02 -9.11
CA THR A 230 -23.10 24.40 -8.92
C THR A 230 -22.95 23.00 -8.35
N GLN A 231 -23.56 22.77 -7.19
CA GLN A 231 -23.54 21.49 -6.50
C GLN A 231 -24.45 20.48 -7.21
N TRP A 232 -23.95 19.26 -7.38
CA TRP A 232 -24.68 18.12 -7.88
C TRP A 232 -24.51 16.95 -6.93
N ASP A 233 -25.60 16.51 -6.35
CA ASP A 233 -25.64 15.38 -5.42
C ASP A 233 -26.22 14.15 -6.11
N ILE A 234 -25.62 12.99 -5.82
CA ILE A 234 -26.16 11.70 -6.23
C ILE A 234 -26.08 10.71 -5.06
N GLN A 235 -27.16 9.95 -4.88
CA GLN A 235 -27.22 8.89 -3.87
C GLN A 235 -27.48 7.55 -4.56
N LEU A 236 -26.56 6.62 -4.33
CA LEU A 236 -26.58 5.29 -4.90
C LEU A 236 -26.89 4.24 -3.83
N LEU A 237 -27.65 3.23 -4.20
CA LEU A 237 -27.75 1.98 -3.46
C LEU A 237 -26.92 0.92 -4.17
N ILE A 238 -25.70 0.71 -3.72
CA ILE A 238 -24.79 -0.30 -4.28
C ILE A 238 -25.25 -1.69 -3.87
N LYS A 239 -25.49 -2.57 -4.83
CA LYS A 239 -25.89 -3.95 -4.63
C LYS A 239 -24.64 -4.79 -4.30
N THR A 240 -24.24 -4.84 -3.04
CA THR A 240 -23.00 -5.51 -2.59
C THR A 240 -23.16 -7.01 -2.39
N ASN A 241 -24.32 -7.58 -2.63
CA ASN A 241 -24.62 -8.99 -2.37
C ASN A 241 -23.72 -9.92 -3.19
N SER A 242 -23.37 -11.07 -2.61
CA SER A 242 -22.61 -12.14 -3.29
C SER A 242 -23.50 -13.28 -3.81
N GLN A 243 -24.79 -13.26 -3.58
CA GLN A 243 -25.74 -14.36 -3.72
C GLN A 243 -25.12 -15.71 -3.26
N HIS A 244 -25.48 -16.14 -2.08
CA HIS A 244 -25.26 -17.53 -1.68
C HIS A 244 -26.54 -18.32 -1.95
N SER A 245 -26.45 -19.49 -2.60
CA SER A 245 -27.61 -20.35 -2.89
C SER A 245 -28.48 -20.65 -1.68
N ALA A 246 -27.91 -20.61 -0.47
CA ALA A 246 -28.60 -20.79 0.81
C ALA A 246 -29.40 -19.55 1.30
N THR A 247 -29.18 -18.36 0.74
CA THR A 247 -29.78 -17.10 1.27
C THR A 247 -30.86 -16.52 0.38
N ASN A 248 -31.06 -16.99 -0.84
CA ASN A 248 -32.00 -16.43 -1.84
C ASN A 248 -31.94 -14.90 -2.00
N LEU A 249 -30.79 -14.29 -1.75
CA LEU A 249 -30.58 -12.85 -1.93
C LEU A 249 -30.30 -12.54 -3.42
N ALA A 250 -30.70 -11.36 -3.84
CA ALA A 250 -30.45 -10.89 -5.20
C ALA A 250 -28.94 -10.79 -5.48
N GLU A 251 -28.56 -11.02 -6.73
CA GLU A 251 -27.20 -10.87 -7.23
C GLU A 251 -26.71 -9.42 -7.09
N GLY A 252 -25.42 -9.24 -6.89
CA GLY A 252 -24.78 -7.94 -6.77
C GLY A 252 -23.30 -8.02 -7.16
N ILE A 253 -22.55 -6.95 -6.92
CA ILE A 253 -21.16 -6.81 -7.40
C ILE A 253 -20.20 -7.88 -6.86
N HIS A 254 -20.49 -8.49 -5.70
CA HIS A 254 -19.67 -9.58 -5.15
C HIS A 254 -20.09 -10.98 -5.66
N TRP A 255 -21.01 -11.07 -6.61
CA TRP A 255 -21.32 -12.34 -7.30
C TRP A 255 -20.08 -12.99 -7.93
N HIS A 256 -19.11 -12.19 -8.39
CA HIS A 256 -17.86 -12.63 -9.01
C HIS A 256 -16.96 -13.47 -8.07
N ILE A 257 -17.14 -13.34 -6.75
CA ILE A 257 -16.40 -14.11 -5.72
C ILE A 257 -17.31 -15.10 -4.97
N ASN A 258 -18.51 -15.37 -5.51
CA ASN A 258 -19.41 -16.39 -4.99
C ASN A 258 -18.72 -17.76 -5.02
N PRO A 259 -18.78 -18.58 -3.95
CA PRO A 259 -18.19 -19.93 -3.92
C PRO A 259 -18.70 -20.87 -5.02
N ASP A 260 -19.92 -20.64 -5.53
CA ASP A 260 -20.54 -21.48 -6.57
C ASP A 260 -20.11 -21.05 -8.00
N VAL A 261 -19.33 -20.00 -8.15
CA VAL A 261 -18.92 -19.41 -9.41
C VAL A 261 -17.41 -19.20 -9.45
N ARG A 262 -16.82 -19.41 -10.61
CA ARG A 262 -15.42 -19.03 -10.86
C ARG A 262 -15.35 -18.20 -12.13
N ILE A 263 -14.90 -16.96 -11.96
CA ILE A 263 -14.61 -16.06 -13.07
C ILE A 263 -13.12 -16.11 -13.37
N GLU A 264 -12.80 -16.29 -14.63
CA GLU A 264 -11.42 -16.27 -15.12
C GLU A 264 -11.32 -15.29 -16.28
N TYR A 265 -10.17 -14.65 -16.43
CA TYR A 265 -9.95 -13.70 -17.52
C TYR A 265 -8.50 -13.71 -18.01
N ILE A 266 -8.31 -13.19 -19.22
CA ILE A 266 -7.02 -12.87 -19.81
C ILE A 266 -6.97 -11.35 -19.95
N ALA A 267 -5.94 -10.73 -19.37
CA ALA A 267 -5.68 -9.30 -19.52
C ALA A 267 -4.67 -9.06 -20.64
N GLU A 268 -4.73 -7.90 -21.27
CA GLU A 268 -3.77 -7.48 -22.29
C GLU A 268 -2.37 -7.32 -21.68
N ASP A 269 -2.29 -6.75 -20.47
CA ASP A 269 -1.03 -6.53 -19.76
C ASP A 269 -1.16 -6.66 -18.23
N GLU A 270 -0.07 -6.36 -17.51
CA GLU A 270 -0.01 -6.43 -16.05
C GLU A 270 -0.88 -5.37 -15.36
N SER A 271 -1.27 -4.26 -16.02
CA SER A 271 -2.17 -3.24 -15.47
C SER A 271 -3.60 -3.74 -15.29
N ARG A 272 -4.02 -4.71 -16.12
CA ARG A 272 -5.37 -5.28 -16.17
C ARG A 272 -6.46 -4.25 -16.42
N GLU A 273 -6.13 -3.20 -17.15
CA GLU A 273 -7.12 -2.21 -17.58
C GLU A 273 -7.98 -2.69 -18.77
N VAL A 274 -7.44 -3.59 -19.57
CA VAL A 274 -8.14 -4.19 -20.72
C VAL A 274 -8.22 -5.69 -20.52
N LEU A 275 -9.43 -6.23 -20.51
CA LEU A 275 -9.74 -7.65 -20.26
C LEU A 275 -10.50 -8.25 -21.45
N PRO A 276 -9.83 -8.52 -22.57
CA PRO A 276 -10.51 -8.89 -23.82
C PRO A 276 -11.17 -10.27 -23.81
N TRP A 277 -10.90 -11.12 -22.82
CA TRP A 277 -11.45 -12.46 -22.70
C TRP A 277 -11.83 -12.78 -21.26
N VAL A 278 -13.07 -13.24 -21.05
CA VAL A 278 -13.63 -13.59 -19.75
C VAL A 278 -14.34 -14.93 -19.84
N ARG A 279 -14.17 -15.77 -18.83
CA ARG A 279 -14.85 -17.07 -18.72
C ARG A 279 -15.55 -17.18 -17.38
N SER A 280 -16.85 -17.46 -17.41
CA SER A 280 -17.65 -17.78 -16.23
C SER A 280 -17.88 -19.28 -16.16
N ILE A 281 -17.63 -19.87 -15.00
CA ILE A 281 -17.79 -21.31 -14.74
C ILE A 281 -18.71 -21.46 -13.52
N ASN A 282 -19.86 -22.11 -13.71
CA ASN A 282 -20.70 -22.54 -12.60
C ASN A 282 -20.10 -23.83 -12.02
N LEU A 283 -19.62 -23.78 -10.78
CA LEU A 283 -18.94 -24.91 -10.14
C LEU A 283 -19.88 -26.03 -9.71
N ALA A 284 -21.18 -25.76 -9.57
CA ALA A 284 -22.16 -26.76 -9.21
C ALA A 284 -22.61 -27.61 -10.41
N THR A 285 -22.79 -26.98 -11.59
CA THR A 285 -23.25 -27.67 -12.82
C THR A 285 -22.13 -28.00 -13.78
N GLY A 286 -21.00 -27.29 -13.70
CA GLY A 286 -19.89 -27.38 -14.67
C GLY A 286 -20.12 -26.56 -15.94
N ASP A 287 -21.25 -25.84 -16.03
CA ASP A 287 -21.53 -25.00 -17.18
C ASP A 287 -20.52 -23.88 -17.32
N THR A 288 -20.07 -23.64 -18.55
CA THR A 288 -19.04 -22.66 -18.85
C THR A 288 -19.50 -21.75 -19.98
N ILE A 289 -19.41 -20.44 -19.77
CA ILE A 289 -19.69 -19.43 -20.78
C ILE A 289 -18.42 -18.59 -20.96
N VAL A 290 -18.03 -18.40 -22.20
CA VAL A 290 -16.91 -17.54 -22.60
C VAL A 290 -17.46 -16.30 -23.28
N TYR A 291 -16.93 -15.14 -22.89
CA TYR A 291 -17.22 -13.84 -23.47
C TYR A 291 -15.93 -13.24 -24.03
N GLU A 292 -16.00 -12.72 -25.23
CA GLU A 292 -14.89 -12.05 -25.91
C GLU A 292 -15.28 -10.62 -26.25
N ASP A 293 -14.36 -9.68 -26.01
CA ASP A 293 -14.59 -8.28 -26.38
C ASP A 293 -14.53 -8.14 -27.89
N SER A 294 -15.64 -7.75 -28.50
CA SER A 294 -15.77 -7.57 -29.95
C SER A 294 -14.94 -6.40 -30.50
N TRP A 295 -14.51 -5.47 -29.65
CA TRP A 295 -13.66 -4.35 -30.05
C TRP A 295 -12.17 -4.65 -29.94
N VAL A 296 -11.78 -5.52 -29.02
CA VAL A 296 -10.38 -5.91 -28.77
C VAL A 296 -10.29 -7.45 -28.73
N PRO A 297 -10.61 -8.15 -29.83
CA PRO A 297 -10.60 -9.62 -29.84
C PRO A 297 -9.18 -10.16 -29.73
N LEU A 298 -8.99 -11.19 -28.91
CA LEU A 298 -7.73 -11.91 -28.83
C LEU A 298 -7.58 -12.94 -29.95
N ASP A 299 -6.33 -13.07 -30.44
CA ASP A 299 -6.00 -14.19 -31.32
C ASP A 299 -6.15 -15.53 -30.57
N SER A 300 -6.73 -16.52 -31.23
CA SER A 300 -6.93 -17.85 -30.66
C SER A 300 -5.64 -18.54 -30.23
N ALA A 301 -4.51 -18.22 -30.86
CA ALA A 301 -3.20 -18.71 -30.47
C ALA A 301 -2.72 -18.04 -29.14
N VAL A 302 -3.09 -16.78 -28.90
CA VAL A 302 -2.82 -16.09 -27.63
C VAL A 302 -3.66 -16.74 -26.53
N ILE A 303 -4.94 -16.95 -26.76
CA ILE A 303 -5.83 -17.60 -25.79
C ILE A 303 -5.31 -19.00 -25.43
N ALA A 304 -4.91 -19.80 -26.41
CA ALA A 304 -4.43 -21.17 -26.22
C ALA A 304 -3.11 -21.24 -25.40
N ASN A 305 -2.27 -20.21 -25.49
CA ASN A 305 -0.98 -20.14 -24.79
C ASN A 305 -1.02 -19.34 -23.50
N SER A 306 -2.12 -18.66 -23.20
CA SER A 306 -2.29 -17.87 -21.97
C SER A 306 -2.77 -18.76 -20.83
N THR A 307 -2.37 -18.37 -19.60
CA THR A 307 -2.96 -18.94 -18.37
C THR A 307 -3.97 -17.94 -17.84
N PRO A 308 -5.29 -18.21 -17.94
CA PRO A 308 -6.29 -17.31 -17.42
C PRO A 308 -6.12 -17.12 -15.92
N ARG A 309 -6.28 -15.88 -15.46
CA ARG A 309 -6.26 -15.54 -14.04
C ARG A 309 -7.65 -15.75 -13.45
N VAL A 310 -7.71 -16.40 -12.30
CA VAL A 310 -8.93 -16.47 -11.48
C VAL A 310 -9.14 -15.13 -10.81
N MET A 311 -10.33 -14.55 -10.97
CA MET A 311 -10.71 -13.28 -10.36
C MET A 311 -10.77 -13.40 -8.83
N ASP A 312 -10.20 -12.43 -8.16
CA ASP A 312 -10.22 -12.30 -6.70
C ASP A 312 -10.49 -10.85 -6.25
N CYS A 313 -10.45 -10.59 -4.94
CA CYS A 313 -10.70 -9.27 -4.37
C CYS A 313 -9.80 -8.18 -4.97
N MET A 314 -8.54 -8.52 -5.29
CA MET A 314 -7.55 -7.57 -5.83
C MET A 314 -7.78 -7.22 -7.30
N ASP A 315 -8.68 -7.88 -7.99
CA ASP A 315 -8.98 -7.55 -9.38
C ASP A 315 -9.97 -6.38 -9.52
N CYS A 316 -10.69 -6.10 -8.42
CA CYS A 316 -11.53 -4.92 -8.27
C CYS A 316 -10.94 -3.95 -7.22
N HIS A 317 -10.57 -4.44 -6.04
CA HIS A 317 -9.98 -3.65 -4.97
C HIS A 317 -8.46 -3.62 -5.07
N ASN A 318 -7.91 -3.18 -6.20
CA ASN A 318 -6.46 -3.17 -6.45
C ASN A 318 -5.70 -2.10 -5.64
N ARG A 319 -6.41 -1.13 -5.05
CA ARG A 319 -5.87 -0.01 -4.26
C ARG A 319 -6.55 0.13 -2.88
N PRO A 320 -6.71 -0.92 -2.07
CA PRO A 320 -7.53 -0.86 -0.85
C PRO A 320 -6.97 0.09 0.22
N SER A 321 -5.66 0.35 0.21
CA SER A 321 -4.97 1.21 1.18
C SER A 321 -4.12 2.30 0.55
N HIS A 322 -3.90 2.25 -0.75
CA HIS A 322 -3.01 3.14 -1.49
C HIS A 322 -3.75 3.78 -2.67
N ASN A 323 -4.92 4.35 -2.41
CA ASN A 323 -5.70 5.05 -3.43
C ASN A 323 -5.19 6.48 -3.58
N TYR A 324 -4.98 6.89 -4.81
CA TYR A 324 -4.61 8.25 -5.20
C TYR A 324 -5.84 8.92 -5.77
N MET A 325 -6.43 9.84 -5.01
CA MET A 325 -7.62 10.58 -5.46
C MET A 325 -7.25 11.51 -6.62
N LEU A 326 -8.14 11.56 -7.61
CA LEU A 326 -8.02 12.52 -8.70
C LEU A 326 -8.20 13.97 -8.20
N PRO A 327 -7.66 14.97 -8.92
CA PRO A 327 -7.83 16.38 -8.57
C PRO A 327 -9.29 16.76 -8.31
N GLN A 328 -10.21 16.35 -9.16
CA GLN A 328 -11.64 16.61 -8.98
C GLN A 328 -12.20 16.04 -7.69
N GLN A 329 -11.79 14.82 -7.31
CA GLN A 329 -12.31 14.15 -6.12
C GLN A 329 -11.86 14.84 -4.84
N PHE A 330 -10.55 15.17 -4.71
CA PHE A 330 -10.09 15.84 -3.49
C PHE A 330 -10.52 17.31 -3.41
N VAL A 331 -10.70 17.99 -4.55
CA VAL A 331 -11.25 19.35 -4.55
C VAL A 331 -12.72 19.34 -4.17
N ASP A 332 -13.55 18.42 -4.74
CA ASP A 332 -14.95 18.27 -4.36
C ASP A 332 -15.10 17.91 -2.88
N ALA A 333 -14.29 16.99 -2.38
CA ALA A 333 -14.28 16.64 -0.96
C ALA A 333 -13.88 17.83 -0.07
N GLY A 334 -12.89 18.63 -0.50
CA GLY A 334 -12.46 19.84 0.18
C GLY A 334 -13.54 20.91 0.23
N MET A 335 -14.25 21.13 -0.88
CA MET A 335 -15.39 22.03 -0.96
C MET A 335 -16.57 21.54 -0.12
N ALA A 336 -16.90 20.25 -0.19
CA ALA A 336 -17.98 19.65 0.59
C ALA A 336 -17.72 19.69 2.11
N SER A 337 -16.48 19.52 2.55
CA SER A 337 -16.08 19.58 3.97
C SER A 337 -15.85 21.01 4.46
N GLY A 338 -15.79 22.01 3.55
CA GLY A 338 -15.48 23.40 3.87
C GLY A 338 -14.01 23.66 4.18
N THR A 339 -13.10 22.73 3.89
CA THR A 339 -11.64 22.95 3.92
C THR A 339 -11.20 23.81 2.76
N ILE A 340 -11.91 23.74 1.62
CA ILE A 340 -11.81 24.66 0.50
C ILE A 340 -13.08 25.53 0.52
N PRO A 341 -13.00 26.85 0.74
CA PRO A 341 -14.13 27.74 0.69
C PRO A 341 -14.80 27.76 -0.69
N LEU A 342 -16.12 27.94 -0.75
CA LEU A 342 -16.89 28.04 -1.99
C LEU A 342 -16.73 29.44 -2.62
N LEU A 343 -15.50 29.77 -3.02
CA LEU A 343 -15.22 31.02 -3.73
C LEU A 343 -15.70 30.94 -5.18
N PRO A 344 -16.07 32.05 -5.82
CA PRO A 344 -16.48 32.05 -7.23
C PRO A 344 -15.44 31.35 -8.12
N GLU A 345 -15.87 30.44 -8.97
CA GLU A 345 -15.02 29.69 -9.90
C GLU A 345 -13.91 28.83 -9.27
N ILE A 346 -13.92 28.61 -7.96
CA ILE A 346 -12.82 27.89 -7.27
C ILE A 346 -12.60 26.48 -7.86
N LYS A 347 -13.67 25.78 -8.21
CA LYS A 347 -13.58 24.47 -8.86
C LYS A 347 -12.85 24.56 -10.19
N ARG A 348 -13.27 25.46 -11.07
CA ARG A 348 -12.70 25.62 -12.42
C ARG A 348 -11.22 25.97 -12.35
N ILE A 349 -10.86 27.00 -11.59
CA ILE A 349 -9.48 27.46 -11.50
C ILE A 349 -8.57 26.41 -10.82
N SER A 350 -9.10 25.69 -9.84
CA SER A 350 -8.35 24.57 -9.23
C SER A 350 -8.04 23.48 -10.25
N MET A 351 -9.01 23.08 -11.08
CA MET A 351 -8.79 22.08 -12.12
C MET A 351 -7.79 22.56 -13.18
N GLU A 352 -7.85 23.84 -13.55
CA GLU A 352 -6.92 24.43 -14.50
C GLU A 352 -5.46 24.43 -13.98
N ILE A 353 -5.27 24.72 -12.70
CA ILE A 353 -3.96 24.70 -12.06
C ILE A 353 -3.44 23.27 -11.88
N LEU A 354 -4.30 22.35 -11.46
CA LEU A 354 -3.91 20.99 -11.07
C LEU A 354 -3.69 20.02 -12.24
N LYS A 355 -4.06 20.40 -13.48
CA LYS A 355 -3.77 19.58 -14.66
C LYS A 355 -2.29 19.61 -15.06
N ASP A 356 -1.55 20.66 -14.72
CA ASP A 356 -0.16 20.80 -15.10
C ASP A 356 0.75 19.93 -14.20
N PRO A 357 1.72 19.22 -14.77
CA PRO A 357 2.69 18.47 -13.97
C PRO A 357 3.70 19.41 -13.32
N TYR A 358 4.00 19.20 -12.06
CA TYR A 358 5.01 19.97 -11.31
C TYR A 358 6.23 19.08 -11.02
N PRO A 359 7.46 19.64 -11.09
CA PRO A 359 8.68 18.84 -10.88
C PRO A 359 8.88 18.43 -9.42
N THR A 360 8.33 19.18 -8.46
CA THR A 360 8.40 18.87 -7.02
C THR A 360 7.14 19.32 -6.30
N SER A 361 6.88 18.71 -5.16
CA SER A 361 5.78 19.10 -4.25
C SER A 361 5.89 20.57 -3.83
N ASP A 362 7.11 21.07 -3.56
CA ASP A 362 7.34 22.47 -3.18
C ASP A 362 7.02 23.44 -4.33
N SER A 363 7.41 23.08 -5.57
CA SER A 363 7.08 23.89 -6.74
C SER A 363 5.58 23.94 -7.00
N ALA A 364 4.87 22.83 -6.81
CA ALA A 364 3.41 22.80 -6.91
C ALA A 364 2.76 23.78 -5.94
N PHE A 365 3.17 23.77 -4.66
CA PHE A 365 2.64 24.69 -3.66
C PHE A 365 2.83 26.16 -4.05
N VAL A 366 4.03 26.53 -4.52
CA VAL A 366 4.33 27.91 -4.94
C VAL A 366 3.45 28.34 -6.12
N VAL A 367 3.28 27.45 -7.10
CA VAL A 367 2.47 27.75 -8.31
C VAL A 367 0.97 27.81 -7.96
N ILE A 368 0.45 26.84 -7.21
CA ILE A 368 -0.94 26.85 -6.73
C ILE A 368 -1.25 28.19 -6.04
N LYS A 369 -0.41 28.58 -5.08
CA LYS A 369 -0.57 29.83 -4.34
C LYS A 369 -0.55 31.05 -5.27
N SER A 370 0.47 31.17 -6.12
CA SER A 370 0.63 32.35 -6.98
C SER A 370 -0.47 32.48 -8.02
N GLN A 371 -0.92 31.38 -8.62
CA GLN A 371 -1.98 31.41 -9.64
C GLN A 371 -3.34 31.73 -9.02
N LEU A 372 -3.68 31.13 -7.88
CA LEU A 372 -4.91 31.48 -7.16
C LEU A 372 -4.92 32.95 -6.75
N GLN A 373 -3.84 33.44 -6.15
CA GLN A 373 -3.74 34.86 -5.75
C GLN A 373 -3.86 35.81 -6.95
N SER A 374 -3.21 35.49 -8.06
CA SER A 374 -3.28 36.32 -9.28
C SER A 374 -4.68 36.32 -9.88
N PHE A 375 -5.33 35.15 -9.94
CA PHE A 375 -6.69 35.02 -10.47
C PHE A 375 -7.70 35.82 -9.65
N TYR A 376 -7.70 35.67 -8.32
CA TYR A 376 -8.65 36.35 -7.46
C TYR A 376 -8.38 37.87 -7.37
N ALA A 377 -7.12 38.28 -7.34
CA ALA A 377 -6.79 39.69 -7.37
C ALA A 377 -7.29 40.42 -8.65
N ALA A 378 -7.30 39.69 -9.78
CA ALA A 378 -7.74 40.25 -11.05
C ALA A 378 -9.26 40.21 -11.23
N ASN A 379 -9.94 39.14 -10.78
CA ASN A 379 -11.35 38.92 -11.14
C ASN A 379 -12.31 39.10 -9.95
N TYR A 380 -11.86 38.90 -8.70
CA TYR A 380 -12.67 38.90 -7.49
C TYR A 380 -11.93 39.59 -6.34
N PRO A 381 -11.58 40.89 -6.45
CA PRO A 381 -10.80 41.61 -5.44
C PRO A 381 -11.50 41.75 -4.09
N GLU A 382 -12.80 41.46 -4.03
CA GLU A 382 -13.60 41.44 -2.81
C GLU A 382 -13.38 40.18 -1.95
N VAL A 383 -12.80 39.12 -2.49
CA VAL A 383 -12.47 37.90 -1.73
C VAL A 383 -11.41 38.24 -0.68
N SER A 384 -11.69 37.86 0.56
CA SER A 384 -10.79 38.17 1.65
C SER A 384 -9.48 37.36 1.56
N PRO A 385 -8.34 37.96 1.95
CA PRO A 385 -7.07 37.22 1.97
C PRO A 385 -7.12 35.94 2.83
N GLU A 386 -7.89 35.96 3.91
CA GLU A 386 -8.04 34.80 4.83
C GLU A 386 -8.76 33.62 4.12
N GLU A 387 -9.84 33.89 3.39
CA GLU A 387 -10.55 32.89 2.61
C GLU A 387 -9.68 32.33 1.48
N LEU A 388 -8.92 33.20 0.82
CA LEU A 388 -8.00 32.81 -0.24
C LEU A 388 -6.85 31.96 0.29
N ASP A 389 -6.24 32.34 1.42
CA ASP A 389 -5.19 31.53 2.05
C ASP A 389 -5.73 30.15 2.46
N LYS A 390 -6.96 30.08 2.99
CA LYS A 390 -7.63 28.81 3.30
C LYS A 390 -7.87 27.95 2.05
N ALA A 391 -8.25 28.56 0.92
CA ALA A 391 -8.40 27.84 -0.35
C ALA A 391 -7.05 27.27 -0.83
N VAL A 392 -5.99 28.08 -0.77
CA VAL A 392 -4.62 27.65 -1.11
C VAL A 392 -4.18 26.48 -0.25
N GLU A 393 -4.40 26.57 1.06
CA GLU A 393 -4.05 25.49 1.99
C GLU A 393 -4.83 24.21 1.68
N GLY A 394 -6.15 24.28 1.50
CA GLY A 394 -7.00 23.13 1.22
C GLY A 394 -6.64 22.42 -0.11
N ILE A 395 -6.41 23.19 -1.18
CA ILE A 395 -6.03 22.63 -2.47
C ILE A 395 -4.63 22.03 -2.41
N SER A 396 -3.69 22.71 -1.76
CA SER A 396 -2.31 22.22 -1.61
C SER A 396 -2.25 20.95 -0.74
N ASP A 397 -3.02 20.86 0.32
CA ASP A 397 -3.12 19.66 1.16
C ASP A 397 -3.69 18.49 0.36
N GLY A 398 -4.75 18.71 -0.43
CA GLY A 398 -5.29 17.72 -1.35
C GLY A 398 -4.24 17.22 -2.35
N TYR A 399 -3.47 18.13 -2.96
CA TYR A 399 -2.37 17.80 -3.86
C TYR A 399 -1.30 16.94 -3.16
N LEU A 400 -0.80 17.38 -2.01
CA LEU A 400 0.29 16.73 -1.27
C LEU A 400 -0.06 15.34 -0.73
N ARG A 401 -1.35 15.05 -0.61
CA ARG A 401 -1.84 13.71 -0.18
C ARG A 401 -2.01 12.72 -1.32
N ASN A 402 -2.09 13.20 -2.58
CA ASN A 402 -2.48 12.36 -3.70
C ASN A 402 -1.51 12.40 -4.89
N ILE A 403 -0.64 13.41 -4.98
CA ILE A 403 0.29 13.59 -6.10
C ILE A 403 1.70 13.77 -5.57
N PHE A 404 2.61 12.91 -6.03
CA PHE A 404 3.99 12.81 -5.52
C PHE A 404 5.00 12.89 -6.68
N PRO A 405 5.34 14.10 -7.15
CA PRO A 405 6.20 14.29 -8.32
C PRO A 405 7.58 13.63 -8.16
N GLU A 406 8.15 13.67 -6.95
CA GLU A 406 9.47 13.11 -6.65
C GLU A 406 9.54 11.60 -6.84
N MET A 407 8.39 10.92 -6.73
CA MET A 407 8.23 9.48 -6.92
C MET A 407 7.50 9.13 -8.21
N GLN A 408 7.07 10.14 -8.98
CA GLN A 408 6.22 9.99 -10.17
C GLN A 408 4.97 9.12 -9.87
N ALA A 409 4.40 9.31 -8.69
CA ALA A 409 3.26 8.55 -8.20
C ALA A 409 2.04 9.46 -8.09
N SER A 410 0.95 9.08 -8.76
CA SER A 410 -0.31 9.81 -8.84
C SER A 410 -1.41 8.92 -9.41
N TRP A 411 -2.61 9.43 -9.46
CA TRP A 411 -3.80 8.76 -9.96
C TRP A 411 -3.69 8.31 -11.44
N ASP A 412 -3.01 9.06 -12.29
CA ASP A 412 -2.85 8.76 -13.72
C ASP A 412 -1.89 7.60 -13.99
N VAL A 413 -0.96 7.36 -13.06
CA VAL A 413 0.01 6.24 -13.11
C VAL A 413 -0.57 4.97 -12.51
N TYR A 414 -1.42 5.11 -11.50
CA TYR A 414 -1.95 4.00 -10.73
C TYR A 414 -3.48 3.98 -10.80
N SER A 415 -4.02 3.33 -11.83
CA SER A 415 -5.45 3.17 -12.01
C SER A 415 -6.13 2.48 -10.83
N ASP A 416 -7.36 2.91 -10.53
CA ASP A 416 -8.27 2.23 -9.61
C ASP A 416 -9.26 1.37 -10.42
N HIS A 417 -9.49 0.15 -9.98
CA HIS A 417 -10.43 -0.75 -10.65
C HIS A 417 -11.85 -0.70 -10.08
N ILE A 418 -12.11 0.19 -9.11
CA ILE A 418 -13.44 0.46 -8.56
C ILE A 418 -14.12 1.59 -9.33
N GLY A 419 -15.42 1.45 -9.57
CA GLY A 419 -16.20 2.45 -10.29
C GLY A 419 -16.11 2.30 -11.81
N HIS A 420 -16.37 3.38 -12.54
CA HIS A 420 -16.37 3.41 -14.00
C HIS A 420 -16.40 4.84 -14.58
N ILE A 421 -16.12 5.86 -13.79
CA ILE A 421 -16.17 7.27 -14.23
C ILE A 421 -14.81 7.69 -14.81
N GLU A 422 -13.76 7.62 -14.01
CA GLU A 422 -12.42 8.05 -14.39
C GLU A 422 -11.53 6.89 -14.88
N TYR A 423 -11.86 5.67 -14.46
CA TYR A 423 -11.22 4.43 -14.90
C TYR A 423 -12.30 3.46 -15.38
N ASN A 424 -11.95 2.56 -16.28
CA ASN A 424 -12.93 1.60 -16.79
C ASN A 424 -13.52 0.70 -15.70
N GLY A 425 -12.76 0.36 -14.67
CA GLY A 425 -13.25 -0.37 -13.51
C GLY A 425 -14.14 -1.55 -13.86
N CYS A 426 -15.43 -1.47 -13.50
CA CYS A 426 -16.42 -2.48 -13.83
C CYS A 426 -16.67 -2.58 -15.35
N PHE A 427 -16.52 -1.48 -16.08
CA PHE A 427 -16.72 -1.44 -17.54
C PHE A 427 -15.58 -2.07 -18.33
N ARG A 428 -14.53 -2.60 -17.68
CA ARG A 428 -13.56 -3.49 -18.32
C ARG A 428 -14.20 -4.75 -18.92
N CYS A 429 -15.35 -5.16 -18.36
CA CYS A 429 -16.14 -6.29 -18.85
C CYS A 429 -17.60 -5.92 -19.10
N HIS A 430 -18.21 -5.06 -18.22
CA HIS A 430 -19.59 -4.61 -18.31
C HIS A 430 -19.72 -3.42 -19.27
N ASN A 431 -19.49 -3.66 -20.55
CA ASN A 431 -19.39 -2.62 -21.60
C ASN A 431 -20.30 -2.86 -22.81
N ASP A 432 -21.14 -3.91 -22.77
CA ASP A 432 -22.01 -4.39 -23.88
C ASP A 432 -21.23 -4.91 -25.10
N THR A 433 -19.89 -4.91 -25.09
CA THR A 433 -19.04 -5.41 -26.20
C THR A 433 -18.51 -6.82 -25.95
N HIS A 434 -18.55 -7.30 -24.71
CA HIS A 434 -18.23 -8.69 -24.36
C HIS A 434 -19.40 -9.59 -24.69
N LEU A 435 -19.22 -10.41 -25.72
CA LEU A 435 -20.25 -11.27 -26.29
C LEU A 435 -19.89 -12.73 -26.16
N SER A 436 -20.86 -13.57 -25.79
CA SER A 436 -20.74 -15.02 -25.86
C SER A 436 -20.99 -15.52 -27.32
N ILE A 437 -20.66 -16.77 -27.56
CA ILE A 437 -20.95 -17.42 -28.87
C ILE A 437 -22.44 -17.40 -29.22
N ASN A 438 -23.32 -17.31 -28.20
CA ASN A 438 -24.77 -17.22 -28.38
C ASN A 438 -25.25 -15.76 -28.46
N SER A 439 -24.36 -14.81 -28.60
CA SER A 439 -24.64 -13.35 -28.57
C SER A 439 -25.24 -12.83 -27.26
N GLU A 440 -25.08 -13.57 -26.16
CA GLU A 440 -25.35 -13.05 -24.84
C GLU A 440 -24.26 -12.02 -24.47
N LYS A 441 -24.66 -10.90 -23.91
CA LYS A 441 -23.70 -9.83 -23.58
C LYS A 441 -23.52 -9.66 -22.08
N ILE A 442 -22.35 -9.24 -21.66
CA ILE A 442 -22.14 -8.71 -20.31
C ILE A 442 -22.68 -7.28 -20.30
N THR A 443 -23.81 -7.09 -19.60
CA THR A 443 -24.57 -5.83 -19.65
C THR A 443 -23.88 -4.67 -18.97
N ARG A 444 -24.05 -3.47 -19.53
CA ARG A 444 -23.66 -2.18 -18.96
C ARG A 444 -24.79 -1.50 -18.17
N ASP A 445 -25.92 -2.14 -17.99
CA ASP A 445 -27.06 -1.55 -17.28
C ASP A 445 -26.70 -1.10 -15.87
N CYS A 446 -27.00 0.15 -15.54
CA CYS A 446 -26.74 0.73 -14.21
C CYS A 446 -27.32 -0.14 -13.09
N ASP A 447 -28.52 -0.67 -13.31
CA ASP A 447 -29.23 -1.50 -12.33
C ASP A 447 -28.58 -2.86 -12.05
N ALA A 448 -27.61 -3.28 -12.84
CA ALA A 448 -26.83 -4.50 -12.56
C ALA A 448 -26.02 -4.35 -11.26
N CYS A 449 -25.47 -3.16 -10.99
CA CYS A 449 -24.55 -2.91 -9.88
C CYS A 449 -25.12 -2.03 -8.78
N HIS A 450 -25.95 -1.03 -9.13
CA HIS A 450 -26.50 -0.05 -8.19
C HIS A 450 -27.82 0.52 -8.68
N SER A 451 -28.58 1.11 -7.76
CA SER A 451 -29.78 1.90 -8.10
C SER A 451 -29.57 3.36 -7.70
N ILE A 452 -29.96 4.30 -8.55
CA ILE A 452 -29.93 5.74 -8.24
C ILE A 452 -31.17 6.08 -7.44
N LEU A 453 -30.99 6.45 -6.17
CA LEU A 453 -32.08 6.81 -5.27
C LEU A 453 -32.38 8.30 -5.25
N MET A 454 -31.38 9.13 -5.52
CA MET A 454 -31.50 10.58 -5.53
C MET A 454 -30.45 11.15 -6.47
N GLN A 455 -30.78 12.19 -7.21
CA GLN A 455 -29.84 12.99 -8.02
C GLN A 455 -30.36 14.40 -8.24
N GLY A 456 -29.45 15.34 -8.43
CA GLY A 456 -29.78 16.70 -8.83
C GLY A 456 -29.06 17.79 -8.03
N THR A 457 -29.40 19.04 -8.34
CA THR A 457 -28.96 20.21 -7.57
C THR A 457 -29.82 20.40 -6.32
N PRO A 458 -29.37 21.13 -5.28
CA PRO A 458 -30.14 21.37 -4.06
C PRO A 458 -31.57 21.92 -4.33
N ASP A 459 -31.71 22.76 -5.39
CA ASP A 459 -32.98 23.39 -5.74
C ASP A 459 -33.85 22.51 -6.66
N ASN A 460 -33.30 21.45 -7.25
CA ASN A 460 -34.01 20.57 -8.19
C ASN A 460 -33.59 19.13 -8.02
N VAL A 461 -33.92 18.55 -6.87
CA VAL A 461 -33.58 17.16 -6.52
C VAL A 461 -34.68 16.21 -7.00
N GLN A 462 -34.28 15.12 -7.63
CA GLN A 462 -35.14 14.00 -7.98
C GLN A 462 -34.95 12.87 -6.96
N TYR A 463 -36.03 12.24 -6.56
CA TYR A 463 -36.04 11.09 -5.66
C TYR A 463 -36.71 9.88 -6.30
N SER A 464 -36.12 8.71 -6.11
CA SER A 464 -36.79 7.45 -6.43
C SER A 464 -37.97 7.22 -5.50
N THR A 465 -39.03 6.59 -6.01
CA THR A 465 -40.19 6.18 -5.21
C THR A 465 -39.94 4.91 -4.38
N GLY A 466 -38.70 4.45 -4.28
CA GLY A 466 -38.23 3.44 -3.33
C GLY A 466 -38.09 2.01 -3.85
N LYS A 467 -38.55 1.70 -5.07
CA LYS A 467 -38.41 0.36 -5.67
C LYS A 467 -37.67 0.35 -7.01
N GLU A 468 -37.67 1.46 -7.71
CA GLU A 468 -37.08 1.59 -9.04
C GLU A 468 -35.94 2.59 -9.01
N SER A 469 -34.88 2.33 -9.73
CA SER A 469 -33.78 3.27 -9.95
C SER A 469 -34.29 4.48 -10.76
N LEU A 470 -33.79 5.67 -10.42
CA LEU A 470 -33.93 6.80 -11.34
C LEU A 470 -33.10 6.55 -12.60
N PRO A 471 -33.60 6.97 -13.77
CA PRO A 471 -32.74 7.05 -14.95
C PRO A 471 -31.63 8.07 -14.68
N PHE A 472 -30.38 7.74 -15.04
CA PHE A 472 -29.27 8.65 -14.86
C PHE A 472 -29.46 9.94 -15.67
N LYS A 473 -29.19 11.05 -15.02
CA LYS A 473 -29.19 12.37 -15.63
C LYS A 473 -27.80 12.99 -15.48
N HIS A 474 -27.16 13.25 -16.60
CA HIS A 474 -25.87 13.95 -16.56
C HIS A 474 -26.07 15.41 -16.09
N PRO A 475 -25.21 15.95 -15.21
CA PRO A 475 -25.36 17.31 -14.66
C PRO A 475 -25.38 18.40 -15.73
N VAL A 476 -24.59 18.22 -16.78
CA VAL A 476 -24.57 19.11 -17.96
C VAL A 476 -25.29 18.42 -19.10
N ASP A 477 -26.07 19.16 -19.88
CA ASP A 477 -26.71 18.62 -21.06
C ASP A 477 -25.67 18.28 -22.14
N ILE A 478 -25.58 17.01 -22.47
CA ILE A 478 -24.65 16.44 -23.44
C ILE A 478 -25.37 15.56 -24.47
N ASP A 479 -26.64 15.82 -24.73
CA ASP A 479 -27.48 15.09 -25.71
C ASP A 479 -27.49 13.55 -25.49
N GLU A 480 -27.40 13.11 -24.22
CA GLU A 480 -27.39 11.70 -23.82
C GLU A 480 -26.26 10.82 -24.43
N VAL A 481 -25.16 11.42 -24.89
CA VAL A 481 -24.00 10.72 -25.45
C VAL A 481 -23.45 9.62 -24.51
N TRP A 482 -23.65 9.78 -23.19
CA TRP A 482 -23.28 8.79 -22.18
C TRP A 482 -23.95 7.41 -22.37
N LYS A 483 -25.04 7.32 -23.16
CA LYS A 483 -25.68 6.03 -23.50
C LYS A 483 -24.87 5.22 -24.52
N GLU A 484 -24.04 5.89 -25.32
CA GLU A 484 -23.27 5.29 -26.41
C GLU A 484 -21.77 5.19 -26.11
N SER A 485 -21.25 6.05 -25.22
CA SER A 485 -19.85 6.14 -24.85
C SER A 485 -19.61 5.64 -23.43
N LEU A 486 -18.37 5.25 -23.11
CA LEU A 486 -17.97 5.00 -21.72
C LEU A 486 -17.77 6.32 -21.00
N CYS A 487 -18.01 6.36 -19.68
CA CYS A 487 -17.76 7.58 -18.88
C CYS A 487 -16.31 8.04 -18.99
N THR A 488 -15.38 7.10 -19.03
CA THR A 488 -13.94 7.33 -19.15
C THR A 488 -13.53 7.99 -20.46
N ASP A 489 -14.32 7.87 -21.55
CA ASP A 489 -14.00 8.52 -22.83
C ASP A 489 -13.97 10.04 -22.70
N CYS A 490 -14.71 10.57 -21.73
CA CYS A 490 -14.72 12.01 -21.42
C CYS A 490 -14.01 12.29 -20.09
N HIS A 491 -14.37 11.60 -19.00
CA HIS A 491 -13.96 11.97 -17.65
C HIS A 491 -12.48 11.72 -17.36
N ARG A 492 -11.86 10.70 -17.96
CA ARG A 492 -10.43 10.44 -17.80
C ARG A 492 -9.54 11.56 -18.36
N TYR A 493 -9.98 12.20 -19.43
CA TYR A 493 -9.18 13.17 -20.19
C TYR A 493 -9.58 14.64 -19.95
N LEU A 494 -10.64 14.91 -19.21
CA LEU A 494 -11.06 16.28 -18.92
C LEU A 494 -10.02 17.09 -18.13
N TYR A 495 -9.06 16.41 -17.52
CA TYR A 495 -8.10 17.00 -16.58
C TYR A 495 -6.63 16.59 -16.89
N LEU A 496 -6.37 16.04 -18.09
CA LEU A 496 -5.03 15.74 -18.60
C LEU A 496 -4.51 16.82 -19.53
#